data_15e6cbee9009025f32817b5c900a0f51
#
_entry.id   15e6cbee9009025f32817b5c900a0f51
#
_cell.length_a   1.000
_cell.length_b   1.000
_cell.length_c   1.000
_cell.angle_alpha   90.00
_cell.angle_beta   90.00
_cell.angle_gamma   90.00
#
_symmetry.space_group_name_H-M   'P 1'
#
loop_
_entity.id
_entity.type
_entity.pdbx_description
1 polymer ?
#
loop_
_entity_poly.entity_id
_entity_poly.type
_entity_poly.pdbx_seq_one_letter_code
_entity_poly.pdbx_strand_id
1 'polypeptide(L)'
;ALAMLALIAQQRGDLVEARTAWELLATQIPTDDPRHQSIQQQLAALDEQAKPKPALAETPAVRVHLTIPVTVAQLYPQATVFVFAKAADGPPMPLAVQKMPMFSGEQEIKLTNQMRMTPQFGLAEAGKVVISARISKTGSSNPDPSDPTVSSKVLELGTDWQEVTLTF
;
A
#
# COMPACT_ATOMS: atom_id res chain seq x y z
N ALA A 1 8.74 -21.74 32.81
CA ALA A 1 7.52 -21.94 32.00
C ALA A 1 7.13 -20.70 31.21
N LEU A 2 7.10 -19.48 31.83
CA LEU A 2 6.70 -18.23 31.17
C LEU A 2 7.60 -17.81 29.99
N ALA A 3 8.93 -17.96 30.15
CA ALA A 3 9.88 -17.64 29.06
C ALA A 3 9.64 -18.50 27.82
N MET A 4 9.25 -19.75 28.02
CA MET A 4 8.99 -20.67 26.92
C MET A 4 7.67 -20.34 26.21
N LEU A 5 6.65 -19.91 26.94
CA LEU A 5 5.40 -19.40 26.37
C LEU A 5 5.63 -18.13 25.54
N ALA A 6 6.43 -17.21 26.06
CA ALA A 6 6.80 -16.00 25.34
C ALA A 6 7.53 -16.30 24.02
N LEU A 7 8.44 -17.27 24.04
CA LEU A 7 9.20 -17.67 22.85
C LEU A 7 8.30 -18.36 21.81
N ILE A 8 7.37 -19.21 22.24
CA ILE A 8 6.40 -19.89 21.37
C ILE A 8 5.43 -18.88 20.74
N ALA A 9 4.95 -17.93 21.53
CA ALA A 9 4.08 -16.85 21.02
C ALA A 9 4.81 -16.00 19.97
N GLN A 10 6.08 -15.70 20.21
CA GLN A 10 6.91 -14.97 19.26
C GLN A 10 7.12 -15.77 17.95
N GLN A 11 7.36 -17.08 18.02
CA GLN A 11 7.48 -17.91 16.82
C GLN A 11 6.18 -18.03 16.03
N ARG A 12 5.03 -17.91 16.69
CA ARG A 12 3.72 -17.90 16.04
C ARG A 12 3.36 -16.54 15.45
N GLY A 13 4.16 -15.50 15.74
CA GLY A 13 3.88 -14.13 15.34
C GLY A 13 2.85 -13.41 16.21
N ASP A 14 2.48 -14.01 17.35
CA ASP A 14 1.58 -13.38 18.31
C ASP A 14 2.36 -12.48 19.27
N LEU A 15 2.67 -11.28 18.77
CA LEU A 15 3.50 -10.31 19.47
C LEU A 15 2.85 -9.78 20.75
N VAL A 16 1.53 -9.78 20.82
CA VAL A 16 0.77 -9.31 21.99
C VAL A 16 0.91 -10.30 23.14
N GLU A 17 0.72 -11.59 22.86
CA GLU A 17 0.86 -12.65 23.86
C GLU A 17 2.33 -12.79 24.30
N ALA A 18 3.26 -12.71 23.35
CA ALA A 18 4.70 -12.72 23.65
C ALA A 18 5.09 -11.58 24.59
N ARG A 19 4.63 -10.36 24.32
CA ARG A 19 4.88 -9.19 25.16
C ARG A 19 4.33 -9.37 26.58
N THR A 20 3.07 -9.77 26.69
CA THR A 20 2.42 -10.00 28.00
C THR A 20 3.18 -11.03 28.83
N ALA A 21 3.63 -12.11 28.20
CA ALA A 21 4.40 -13.15 28.88
C ALA A 21 5.78 -12.64 29.35
N TRP A 22 6.47 -11.81 28.57
CA TRP A 22 7.74 -11.21 28.95
C TRP A 22 7.59 -10.14 30.04
N GLU A 23 6.53 -9.31 29.98
CA GLU A 23 6.21 -8.33 31.03
C GLU A 23 5.93 -9.05 32.37
N LEU A 24 5.13 -10.11 32.33
CA LEU A 24 4.84 -10.90 33.52
C LEU A 24 6.11 -11.54 34.12
N LEU A 25 7.00 -12.01 33.26
CA LEU A 25 8.30 -12.56 33.69
C LEU A 25 9.18 -11.48 34.31
N ALA A 26 9.19 -10.28 33.75
CA ALA A 26 9.93 -9.14 34.29
C ALA A 26 9.49 -8.75 35.70
N THR A 27 8.19 -8.87 36.01
CA THR A 27 7.65 -8.57 37.36
C THR A 27 8.07 -9.61 38.40
N GLN A 28 8.40 -10.83 38.00
CA GLN A 28 8.79 -11.92 38.88
C GLN A 28 10.31 -11.98 39.17
N ILE A 29 11.11 -11.23 38.43
CA ILE A 29 12.57 -11.22 38.54
C ILE A 29 13.01 -9.87 39.11
N PRO A 30 13.81 -9.85 40.19
CA PRO A 30 14.37 -8.61 40.73
C PRO A 30 15.17 -7.83 39.69
N THR A 31 15.13 -6.51 39.80
CA THR A 31 15.85 -5.60 38.88
C THR A 31 17.37 -5.77 38.91
N ASP A 32 17.90 -6.30 40.02
CA ASP A 32 19.35 -6.57 40.22
C ASP A 32 19.79 -7.91 39.57
N ASP A 33 18.86 -8.72 39.08
CA ASP A 33 19.19 -10.00 38.43
C ASP A 33 19.64 -9.77 36.99
N PRO A 34 20.78 -10.36 36.55
CA PRO A 34 21.26 -10.22 35.16
C PRO A 34 20.24 -10.72 34.12
N ARG A 35 19.31 -11.59 34.50
CA ARG A 35 18.23 -12.06 33.63
C ARG A 35 17.19 -10.98 33.36
N HIS A 36 17.03 -10.02 34.26
CA HIS A 36 16.13 -8.89 34.07
C HIS A 36 16.58 -8.04 32.86
N GLN A 37 17.87 -7.83 32.70
CA GLN A 37 18.43 -7.10 31.54
C GLN A 37 18.15 -7.85 30.23
N SER A 38 18.25 -9.17 30.21
CA SER A 38 17.95 -9.98 29.02
C SER A 38 16.47 -9.89 28.66
N ILE A 39 15.56 -9.86 29.66
CA ILE A 39 14.11 -9.68 29.44
C ILE A 39 13.81 -8.30 28.88
N GLN A 40 14.46 -7.25 29.39
CA GLN A 40 14.33 -5.91 28.85
C GLN A 40 14.76 -5.81 27.36
N GLN A 41 15.83 -6.52 27.00
CA GLN A 41 16.28 -6.60 25.61
C GLN A 41 15.24 -7.32 24.72
N GLN A 42 14.61 -8.38 25.21
CA GLN A 42 13.55 -9.09 24.49
C GLN A 42 12.30 -8.22 24.32
N LEU A 43 11.91 -7.50 25.37
CA LEU A 43 10.80 -6.54 25.29
C LEU A 43 11.09 -5.42 24.28
N ALA A 44 12.29 -4.87 24.28
CA ALA A 44 12.70 -3.85 23.33
C ALA A 44 12.70 -4.40 21.88
N ALA A 45 13.14 -5.64 21.68
CA ALA A 45 13.11 -6.30 20.38
C ALA A 45 11.68 -6.56 19.91
N LEU A 46 10.76 -6.90 20.83
CA LEU A 46 9.34 -7.06 20.54
C LEU A 46 8.68 -5.70 20.21
N ASP A 47 9.05 -4.63 20.91
CA ASP A 47 8.60 -3.29 20.60
C ASP A 47 9.05 -2.81 19.21
N GLU A 48 10.26 -3.16 18.80
CA GLU A 48 10.75 -2.91 17.43
C GLU A 48 9.99 -3.75 16.39
N GLN A 49 9.60 -5.00 16.72
CA GLN A 49 8.81 -5.86 15.83
C GLN A 49 7.32 -5.47 15.83
N ALA A 50 6.81 -4.99 16.97
CA ALA A 50 5.44 -4.50 17.12
C ALA A 50 5.27 -3.04 16.68
N LYS A 51 6.37 -2.27 16.60
CA LYS A 51 6.31 -1.05 15.80
C LYS A 51 5.74 -1.47 14.45
N PRO A 52 4.63 -0.84 13.99
CA PRO A 52 4.21 -1.07 12.62
C PRO A 52 5.47 -0.80 11.81
N LYS A 53 6.02 -1.86 11.23
CA LYS A 53 7.11 -1.82 10.26
C LYS A 53 6.77 -0.60 9.44
N PRO A 54 7.59 0.49 9.43
CA PRO A 54 7.15 1.75 8.85
C PRO A 54 6.54 1.36 7.54
N ALA A 55 5.22 1.49 7.46
CA ALA A 55 4.43 0.97 6.35
C ALA A 55 5.14 1.58 5.19
N LEU A 56 5.84 0.76 4.39
CA LEU A 56 6.75 1.15 3.33
C LEU A 56 6.23 2.47 2.85
N ALA A 57 6.91 3.57 3.18
CA ALA A 57 6.31 4.89 3.35
C ALA A 57 5.24 5.06 2.30
N GLU A 58 3.97 5.29 2.66
CA GLU A 58 2.87 5.38 1.68
C GLU A 58 3.19 6.42 0.62
N THR A 59 4.22 7.18 0.86
CA THR A 59 4.91 8.14 0.00
C THR A 59 6.09 7.48 -0.75
N PRO A 60 6.28 7.83 -2.01
CA PRO A 60 5.43 8.73 -2.79
C PRO A 60 4.06 8.11 -3.10
N ALA A 61 3.03 8.91 -3.01
CA ALA A 61 1.66 8.50 -3.27
C ALA A 61 0.94 9.53 -4.14
N VAL A 62 0.03 9.07 -4.96
CA VAL A 62 -0.78 9.93 -5.82
C VAL A 62 -2.24 9.77 -5.45
N ARG A 63 -2.88 10.88 -5.18
CA ARG A 63 -4.32 10.97 -5.00
C ARG A 63 -4.95 11.32 -6.33
N VAL A 64 -5.77 10.44 -6.86
CA VAL A 64 -6.42 10.58 -8.15
C VAL A 64 -7.90 10.88 -7.92
N HIS A 65 -8.36 12.04 -8.34
CA HIS A 65 -9.78 12.39 -8.41
C HIS A 65 -10.28 11.99 -9.79
N LEU A 66 -10.99 10.89 -9.86
CA LEU A 66 -11.54 10.37 -11.11
C LEU A 66 -13.02 10.69 -11.20
N THR A 67 -13.38 11.44 -12.23
CA THR A 67 -14.77 11.78 -12.53
C THR A 67 -15.24 10.99 -13.75
N ILE A 68 -16.31 10.22 -13.57
CA ILE A 68 -16.97 9.48 -14.65
C ILE A 68 -18.39 10.02 -14.82
N PRO A 69 -18.73 10.63 -15.96
CA PRO A 69 -20.09 11.09 -16.24
C PRO A 69 -21.09 9.93 -16.21
N VAL A 70 -22.30 10.21 -15.75
CA VAL A 70 -23.38 9.21 -15.70
C VAL A 70 -23.63 8.59 -17.07
N THR A 71 -23.49 9.36 -18.14
CA THR A 71 -23.63 8.89 -19.52
C THR A 71 -22.66 7.79 -19.86
N VAL A 72 -21.38 7.89 -19.44
CA VAL A 72 -20.36 6.87 -19.67
C VAL A 72 -20.62 5.64 -18.80
N ALA A 73 -21.02 5.85 -17.55
CA ALA A 73 -21.36 4.74 -16.64
C ALA A 73 -22.57 3.94 -17.14
N GLN A 74 -23.56 4.60 -17.75
CA GLN A 74 -24.72 3.93 -18.34
C GLN A 74 -24.40 3.16 -19.62
N LEU A 75 -23.42 3.63 -20.40
CA LEU A 75 -22.95 2.93 -21.61
C LEU A 75 -22.24 1.62 -21.27
N TYR A 76 -21.58 1.57 -20.11
CA TYR A 76 -20.75 0.45 -19.69
C TYR A 76 -21.01 -0.01 -18.25
N PRO A 77 -22.23 -0.43 -17.91
CA PRO A 77 -22.66 -0.67 -16.52
C PRO A 77 -21.89 -1.81 -15.83
N GLN A 78 -21.33 -2.74 -16.60
CA GLN A 78 -20.55 -3.87 -16.09
C GLN A 78 -19.05 -3.75 -16.37
N ALA A 79 -18.59 -2.60 -16.83
CA ALA A 79 -17.19 -2.38 -17.10
C ALA A 79 -16.37 -2.32 -15.80
N THR A 80 -15.09 -2.49 -15.95
CA THR A 80 -14.13 -2.34 -14.86
C THR A 80 -13.23 -1.13 -15.15
N VAL A 81 -13.08 -0.29 -14.14
CA VAL A 81 -12.18 0.86 -14.21
C VAL A 81 -10.81 0.45 -13.69
N PHE A 82 -9.79 0.68 -14.49
CA PHE A 82 -8.41 0.51 -14.12
C PHE A 82 -7.74 1.88 -14.02
N VAL A 83 -7.19 2.20 -12.87
CA VAL A 83 -6.35 3.37 -12.67
C VAL A 83 -4.94 2.90 -12.43
N PHE A 84 -4.00 3.40 -13.19
CA PHE A 84 -2.62 2.95 -13.12
C PHE A 84 -1.64 4.11 -13.32
N ALA A 85 -0.50 3.99 -12.67
CA ALA A 85 0.63 4.88 -12.83
C ALA A 85 1.67 4.24 -13.74
N LYS A 86 2.21 5.00 -14.69
CA LYS A 86 3.33 4.60 -15.56
C LYS A 86 4.51 5.55 -15.34
N ALA A 87 5.73 5.05 -15.47
CA ALA A 87 6.90 5.91 -15.53
C ALA A 87 6.85 6.78 -16.80
N ALA A 88 7.15 8.08 -16.68
CA ALA A 88 7.17 8.98 -17.82
C ALA A 88 8.36 8.69 -18.75
N ASP A 89 9.51 8.35 -18.16
CA ASP A 89 10.77 8.10 -18.86
C ASP A 89 11.22 6.63 -18.75
N GLY A 90 10.30 5.71 -18.38
CA GLY A 90 10.61 4.30 -18.13
C GLY A 90 9.90 3.32 -19.06
N PRO A 91 10.00 2.03 -18.76
CA PRO A 91 9.33 1.00 -19.54
C PRO A 91 7.80 1.20 -19.52
N PRO A 92 7.07 0.76 -20.56
CA PRO A 92 5.62 0.94 -20.69
C PRO A 92 4.79 0.12 -19.68
N MET A 93 5.43 -0.45 -18.68
CA MET A 93 4.78 -1.23 -17.63
C MET A 93 4.17 -0.32 -16.56
N PRO A 94 2.98 -0.66 -16.05
CA PRO A 94 2.40 0.07 -14.95
C PRO A 94 3.19 -0.16 -13.66
N LEU A 95 3.45 0.91 -12.93
CA LEU A 95 4.15 0.88 -11.63
C LEU A 95 3.21 0.48 -10.50
N ALA A 96 1.99 0.98 -10.56
CA ALA A 96 0.92 0.67 -9.63
C ALA A 96 -0.40 0.60 -10.38
N VAL A 97 -1.28 -0.31 -10.00
CA VAL A 97 -2.60 -0.49 -10.61
C VAL A 97 -3.66 -0.64 -9.54
N GLN A 98 -4.73 0.11 -9.68
CA GLN A 98 -5.94 -0.06 -8.89
C GLN A 98 -7.09 -0.45 -9.81
N LYS A 99 -7.74 -1.54 -9.47
CA LYS A 99 -8.93 -2.06 -10.16
C LYS A 99 -10.16 -1.75 -9.31
N MET A 100 -11.21 -1.26 -9.96
CA MET A 100 -12.49 -1.01 -9.30
C MET A 100 -13.68 -1.26 -10.24
N PRO A 101 -14.87 -1.55 -9.70
CA PRO A 101 -16.07 -1.65 -10.53
C PRO A 101 -16.43 -0.30 -11.13
N MET A 102 -17.24 -0.30 -12.18
CA MET A 102 -17.79 0.94 -12.76
C MET A 102 -18.58 1.72 -11.69
N PHE A 103 -18.39 3.00 -11.67
CA PHE A 103 -19.11 3.96 -10.83
C PHE A 103 -19.49 5.20 -11.67
N SER A 104 -20.36 6.00 -11.13
CA SER A 104 -20.74 7.31 -11.70
C SER A 104 -20.46 8.41 -10.68
N GLY A 105 -20.02 9.57 -11.14
CA GLY A 105 -19.64 10.70 -10.31
C GLY A 105 -18.15 10.77 -10.08
N GLU A 106 -17.74 11.42 -8.99
CA GLU A 106 -16.36 11.61 -8.61
C GLU A 106 -15.95 10.60 -7.52
N GLN A 107 -14.79 10.00 -7.67
CA GLN A 107 -14.21 9.13 -6.68
C GLN A 107 -12.72 9.42 -6.49
N GLU A 108 -12.29 9.45 -5.23
CA GLU A 108 -10.89 9.55 -4.85
C GLU A 108 -10.25 8.18 -4.82
N ILE A 109 -9.12 8.05 -5.50
CA ILE A 109 -8.33 6.83 -5.60
C ILE A 109 -6.93 7.13 -5.14
N LYS A 110 -6.40 6.31 -4.23
CA LYS A 110 -5.06 6.46 -3.71
C LYS A 110 -4.14 5.41 -4.36
N LEU A 111 -3.16 5.87 -5.12
CA LEU A 111 -2.09 5.02 -5.63
C LEU A 111 -0.86 5.20 -4.74
N THR A 112 -0.48 4.17 -4.04
CA THR A 112 0.65 4.17 -3.12
C THR A 112 1.77 3.28 -3.64
N ASN A 113 2.98 3.50 -3.14
CA ASN A 113 4.12 2.65 -3.47
C ASN A 113 3.94 1.18 -3.03
N GLN A 114 2.99 0.91 -2.13
CA GLN A 114 2.62 -0.46 -1.72
C GLN A 114 1.90 -1.24 -2.83
N MET A 115 1.25 -0.54 -3.76
CA MET A 115 0.53 -1.13 -4.91
C MET A 115 1.43 -1.45 -6.09
N ARG A 116 2.75 -1.44 -5.88
CA ARG A 116 3.73 -1.75 -6.93
C ARG A 116 3.53 -3.16 -7.48
N MET A 117 3.61 -3.27 -8.80
CA MET A 117 3.47 -4.55 -9.50
C MET A 117 4.77 -5.37 -9.48
N THR A 118 5.92 -4.70 -9.34
CA THR A 118 7.24 -5.33 -9.26
C THR A 118 7.99 -4.87 -8.02
N PRO A 119 8.71 -5.76 -7.34
CA PRO A 119 9.44 -5.40 -6.12
C PRO A 119 10.60 -4.43 -6.37
N GLN A 120 11.07 -4.31 -7.61
CA GLN A 120 12.24 -3.53 -7.98
C GLN A 120 11.89 -2.16 -8.59
N PHE A 121 10.63 -1.96 -9.00
CA PHE A 121 10.19 -0.74 -9.67
C PHE A 121 8.83 -0.32 -9.13
N GLY A 122 8.79 0.78 -8.43
CA GLY A 122 7.58 1.37 -7.86
C GLY A 122 7.49 2.87 -8.16
N LEU A 123 6.54 3.52 -7.52
CA LEU A 123 6.37 4.97 -7.65
C LEU A 123 7.60 5.74 -7.16
N ALA A 124 8.28 5.23 -6.12
CA ALA A 124 9.47 5.87 -5.54
C ALA A 124 10.66 5.92 -6.50
N GLU A 125 10.84 4.86 -7.29
CA GLU A 125 11.97 4.73 -8.21
C GLU A 125 11.76 5.48 -9.52
N ALA A 126 10.51 5.74 -9.88
CA ALA A 126 10.17 6.37 -11.17
C ALA A 126 10.44 7.88 -11.20
N GLY A 127 10.33 8.57 -10.05
CA GLY A 127 10.49 10.02 -9.97
C GLY A 127 9.45 10.83 -10.74
N LYS A 128 9.18 10.46 -12.00
CA LYS A 128 8.16 11.08 -12.87
C LYS A 128 7.19 10.02 -13.36
N VAL A 129 5.89 10.28 -13.20
CA VAL A 129 4.82 9.35 -13.57
C VAL A 129 3.72 10.03 -14.36
N VAL A 130 3.03 9.23 -15.15
CA VAL A 130 1.76 9.58 -15.79
C VAL A 130 0.68 8.70 -15.22
N ILE A 131 -0.37 9.29 -14.70
CA ILE A 131 -1.53 8.58 -14.22
C ILE A 131 -2.51 8.41 -15.38
N SER A 132 -2.98 7.19 -15.58
CA SER A 132 -3.96 6.89 -16.61
C SER A 132 -5.12 6.12 -16.00
N ALA A 133 -6.32 6.42 -16.46
CA ALA A 133 -7.52 5.67 -16.15
C ALA A 133 -8.09 5.08 -17.44
N ARG A 134 -8.52 3.82 -17.39
CA ARG A 134 -9.12 3.09 -18.50
C ARG A 134 -10.38 2.40 -18.06
N ILE A 135 -11.40 2.46 -18.88
CA ILE A 135 -12.64 1.71 -18.70
C ILE A 135 -12.58 0.46 -19.59
N SER A 136 -12.37 -0.70 -18.98
CA SER A 136 -12.36 -1.97 -19.70
C SER A 136 -13.79 -2.53 -19.79
N LYS A 137 -14.29 -2.64 -20.99
CA LYS A 137 -15.64 -3.16 -21.29
C LYS A 137 -15.79 -4.63 -20.92
N THR A 138 -14.70 -5.39 -21.02
CA THR A 138 -14.67 -6.84 -20.76
C THR A 138 -14.16 -7.18 -19.36
N GLY A 139 -13.72 -6.19 -18.56
CA GLY A 139 -13.08 -6.40 -17.28
C GLY A 139 -11.65 -6.98 -17.38
N SER A 140 -11.11 -7.10 -18.59
CA SER A 140 -9.77 -7.60 -18.84
C SER A 140 -8.70 -6.56 -18.49
N SER A 141 -7.59 -7.02 -17.91
CA SER A 141 -6.40 -6.20 -17.69
C SER A 141 -5.63 -5.90 -18.98
N ASN A 142 -5.87 -6.68 -20.03
CA ASN A 142 -5.26 -6.44 -21.33
C ASN A 142 -5.78 -5.14 -21.95
N PRO A 143 -4.90 -4.28 -22.46
CA PRO A 143 -5.32 -3.05 -23.12
C PRO A 143 -6.04 -3.36 -24.44
N ASP A 144 -7.27 -2.87 -24.56
CA ASP A 144 -8.00 -2.88 -25.82
C ASP A 144 -7.98 -1.45 -26.39
N PRO A 145 -7.62 -1.27 -27.69
CA PRO A 145 -7.59 0.04 -28.31
C PRO A 145 -8.95 0.73 -28.36
N SER A 146 -10.05 -0.02 -28.18
CA SER A 146 -11.42 0.50 -28.15
C SER A 146 -11.90 0.93 -26.76
N ASP A 147 -11.07 0.70 -25.72
CA ASP A 147 -11.40 1.08 -24.36
C ASP A 147 -11.17 2.59 -24.14
N PRO A 148 -12.16 3.32 -23.60
CA PRO A 148 -11.98 4.71 -23.22
C PRO A 148 -10.81 4.84 -22.22
N THR A 149 -9.87 5.71 -22.53
CA THR A 149 -8.69 5.94 -21.69
C THR A 149 -8.40 7.42 -21.57
N VAL A 150 -8.18 7.88 -20.34
CA VAL A 150 -7.72 9.23 -20.05
C VAL A 150 -6.38 9.17 -19.32
N SER A 151 -5.54 10.17 -19.54
CA SER A 151 -4.22 10.25 -18.93
C SER A 151 -3.94 11.65 -18.40
N SER A 152 -3.24 11.74 -17.29
CA SER A 152 -2.77 13.01 -16.72
C SER A 152 -1.56 13.56 -17.49
N LYS A 153 -1.17 14.77 -17.15
CA LYS A 153 0.17 15.29 -17.44
C LYS A 153 1.21 14.52 -16.62
N VAL A 154 2.47 14.67 -17.00
CA VAL A 154 3.59 14.12 -16.22
C VAL A 154 3.62 14.77 -14.84
N LEU A 155 3.62 13.94 -13.80
CA LEU A 155 3.73 14.33 -12.40
C LEU A 155 5.13 14.00 -11.89
N GLU A 156 5.75 14.95 -11.21
CA GLU A 156 7.00 14.69 -10.49
C GLU A 156 6.65 14.22 -9.08
N LEU A 157 7.04 13.00 -8.75
CA LEU A 157 6.82 12.43 -7.43
C LEU A 157 7.91 12.95 -6.48
N GLY A 158 7.49 13.67 -5.45
CA GLY A 158 8.34 14.06 -4.34
C GLY A 158 8.14 13.17 -3.12
N THR A 159 8.45 13.69 -1.96
CA THR A 159 8.19 13.05 -0.66
C THR A 159 6.73 13.21 -0.21
N ASP A 160 5.98 14.08 -0.86
CA ASP A 160 4.62 14.44 -0.51
C ASP A 160 3.59 13.80 -1.45
N TRP A 161 2.33 13.82 -1.02
CA TRP A 161 1.20 13.41 -1.84
C TRP A 161 1.04 14.34 -3.04
N GLN A 162 0.90 13.76 -4.22
CA GLN A 162 0.54 14.47 -5.42
C GLN A 162 -0.95 14.28 -5.72
N GLU A 163 -1.60 15.34 -6.17
CA GLU A 163 -3.02 15.31 -6.53
C GLU A 163 -3.18 15.43 -8.04
N VAL A 164 -4.07 14.61 -8.61
CA VAL A 164 -4.40 14.66 -10.03
C VAL A 164 -5.88 14.43 -10.26
N THR A 165 -6.46 15.20 -11.15
CA THR A 165 -7.87 15.04 -11.57
C THR A 165 -7.92 14.48 -12.98
N LEU A 166 -8.69 13.40 -13.15
CA LEU A 166 -8.98 12.78 -14.44
C LEU A 166 -10.50 12.80 -14.67
N THR A 167 -10.92 13.11 -15.88
CA THR A 167 -12.34 13.13 -16.28
C THR A 167 -12.49 12.40 -17.60
N PHE A 168 -13.45 11.47 -17.70
CA PHE A 168 -13.84 10.78 -18.92
C PHE A 168 -14.81 11.58 -19.77
#